data_11cfe9ef0f2c225a9f1c2b4794a3255b
#
_entry.id   11cfe9ef0f2c225a9f1c2b4794a3255b
#
_cell.length_a   1.000
_cell.length_b   1.000
_cell.length_c   1.000
_cell.angle_alpha   90.00
_cell.angle_beta   90.00
_cell.angle_gamma   90.00
#
_symmetry.space_group_name_H-M   'P 1'
#
loop_
_entity.id
_entity.type
_entity.pdbx_description
1 polymer ?
#
loop_
_entity_poly.entity_id
_entity_poly.type
_entity_poly.pdbx_seq_one_letter_code
_entity_poly.pdbx_strand_id
1 'polypeptide(L)'
;MYRQKDIDDITQNLSNIQKEAFKEFRSKNEPDIREISDVYLVIKNFIKKNNKIVYGGFAQNLLLQIKNNEDTFYNKIDEAYYNSGCIADLEFYSATPFEDLIDLTEELFSKKFKYVEGKEGMHPNTFKIYVNFENYCDISYMPRHMCNILPTIEIEGIRCIHPHYMLADYYRIITDPMTSYYRLDKSINRFQKLIKYYPFDLTNINNKIELDNNDDNKLKYLRKKIIYNSKLIVIGFQAYNYYINKINKKEKINVPYYEIISTQLREDALIIYKKLLRKFKNVKVKQYIPFFEFFDNKIEYYVDDKLILILYGNNERCIVYNYSEKKHCYFGTFNLVVMYILFNYFYYYINKLKEQKELHYLLLIKLITFRNNYLEERNKTVLDETPFKDFSLKCFGKSVELKRASFLEGMKNKKEGKKYREQYKPSGKKPKIQPKNYINISGNEILNEKYFIIKKNNI
;
A
#
# COMPACT_ATOMS: atom_id res chain seq x y z
N MET A 1 28.73 -41.36 -6.06
CA MET A 1 28.77 -39.97 -6.49
C MET A 1 27.97 -39.85 -7.78
N TYR A 2 27.12 -38.81 -7.93
CA TYR A 2 26.29 -38.62 -9.13
C TYR A 2 27.12 -38.29 -10.35
N ARG A 3 26.74 -38.80 -11.54
CA ARG A 3 27.26 -38.33 -12.83
C ARG A 3 26.63 -36.99 -13.17
N GLN A 4 27.24 -36.16 -14.03
CA GLN A 4 26.69 -34.88 -14.42
C GLN A 4 25.28 -34.99 -14.97
N LYS A 5 25.01 -35.97 -15.82
CA LYS A 5 23.68 -36.27 -16.35
C LYS A 5 22.65 -36.52 -15.24
N ASP A 6 23.01 -37.19 -14.16
CA ASP A 6 22.09 -37.45 -13.05
C ASP A 6 21.75 -36.18 -12.30
N ILE A 7 22.73 -35.25 -12.15
CA ILE A 7 22.53 -33.93 -11.57
C ILE A 7 21.59 -33.08 -12.45
N ASP A 8 21.79 -33.10 -13.76
CA ASP A 8 20.97 -32.36 -14.70
C ASP A 8 19.52 -32.86 -14.67
N ASP A 9 19.32 -34.18 -14.67
CA ASP A 9 17.99 -34.81 -14.56
C ASP A 9 17.31 -34.50 -13.22
N ILE A 10 18.05 -34.55 -12.12
CA ILE A 10 17.54 -34.18 -10.80
C ILE A 10 17.13 -32.70 -10.80
N THR A 11 17.96 -31.82 -11.32
CA THR A 11 17.72 -30.38 -11.36
C THR A 11 16.47 -30.05 -12.16
N GLN A 12 16.28 -30.67 -13.32
CA GLN A 12 15.09 -30.50 -14.16
C GLN A 12 13.80 -31.00 -13.45
N ASN A 13 13.91 -32.07 -12.66
CA ASN A 13 12.78 -32.69 -11.96
C ASN A 13 12.63 -32.23 -10.50
N LEU A 14 13.50 -31.34 -10.01
CA LEU A 14 13.57 -30.99 -8.59
C LEU A 14 12.21 -30.52 -8.03
N SER A 15 11.50 -29.70 -8.77
CA SER A 15 10.16 -29.22 -8.36
C SER A 15 9.14 -30.35 -8.19
N ASN A 16 9.18 -31.34 -9.09
CA ASN A 16 8.27 -32.48 -8.99
C ASN A 16 8.66 -33.41 -7.83
N ILE A 17 9.97 -33.65 -7.65
CA ILE A 17 10.49 -34.45 -6.53
C ILE A 17 10.07 -33.79 -5.20
N GLN A 18 10.23 -32.48 -5.07
CA GLN A 18 9.82 -31.76 -3.86
C GLN A 18 8.31 -31.86 -3.62
N LYS A 19 7.49 -31.74 -4.66
CA LYS A 19 6.03 -31.85 -4.56
C LYS A 19 5.59 -33.23 -4.08
N GLU A 20 6.12 -34.28 -4.68
CA GLU A 20 5.79 -35.68 -4.28
C GLU A 20 6.26 -35.97 -2.86
N ALA A 21 7.48 -35.58 -2.51
CA ALA A 21 8.00 -35.75 -1.15
C ALA A 21 7.15 -35.01 -0.11
N PHE A 22 6.73 -33.79 -0.43
CA PHE A 22 5.89 -32.98 0.44
C PHE A 22 4.48 -33.58 0.59
N LYS A 23 3.89 -34.06 -0.50
CA LYS A 23 2.59 -34.76 -0.49
C LYS A 23 2.65 -35.96 0.42
N GLU A 24 3.68 -36.79 0.28
CA GLU A 24 3.90 -37.97 1.10
C GLU A 24 4.12 -37.60 2.57
N PHE A 25 4.91 -36.55 2.85
CA PHE A 25 5.11 -36.06 4.19
C PHE A 25 3.77 -35.66 4.85
N ARG A 26 2.92 -34.90 4.16
CA ARG A 26 1.62 -34.44 4.69
C ARG A 26 0.55 -35.54 4.77
N SER A 27 0.71 -36.62 4.06
CA SER A 27 -0.17 -37.80 4.24
C SER A 27 0.11 -38.56 5.55
N LYS A 28 1.29 -38.35 6.14
CA LYS A 28 1.76 -39.06 7.33
C LYS A 28 1.96 -38.19 8.57
N ASN A 29 1.91 -36.88 8.42
CA ASN A 29 2.22 -35.92 9.50
C ASN A 29 1.15 -34.88 9.65
N GLU A 30 0.90 -34.44 10.90
CA GLU A 30 -0.02 -33.33 11.22
C GLU A 30 0.65 -31.94 10.94
N PRO A 31 -0.12 -30.93 10.51
CA PRO A 31 -1.52 -31.05 10.07
C PRO A 31 -1.63 -31.82 8.75
N ASP A 32 -2.56 -32.72 8.66
CA ASP A 32 -2.87 -33.35 7.39
C ASP A 32 -3.73 -32.45 6.48
N ILE A 33 -3.94 -32.87 5.24
CA ILE A 33 -4.71 -32.10 4.26
C ILE A 33 -6.16 -31.88 4.66
N ARG A 34 -6.77 -32.83 5.36
CA ARG A 34 -8.17 -32.71 5.79
C ARG A 34 -8.26 -31.63 6.87
N GLU A 35 -7.38 -31.69 7.87
CA GLU A 35 -7.30 -30.64 8.90
C GLU A 35 -7.09 -29.27 8.26
N ILE A 36 -6.17 -29.16 7.31
CA ILE A 36 -5.91 -27.88 6.59
C ILE A 36 -7.17 -27.37 5.90
N SER A 37 -7.84 -28.24 5.12
CA SER A 37 -9.08 -27.89 4.41
C SER A 37 -10.20 -27.48 5.36
N ASP A 38 -10.33 -28.18 6.49
CA ASP A 38 -11.35 -27.89 7.49
C ASP A 38 -11.10 -26.53 8.18
N VAL A 39 -9.84 -26.20 8.51
CA VAL A 39 -9.46 -24.89 9.05
C VAL A 39 -9.79 -23.79 8.05
N TYR A 40 -9.43 -23.97 6.78
CA TYR A 40 -9.77 -23.00 5.72
C TYR A 40 -11.28 -22.79 5.58
N LEU A 41 -12.06 -23.86 5.67
CA LEU A 41 -13.52 -23.77 5.59
C LEU A 41 -14.10 -22.94 6.74
N VAL A 42 -13.60 -23.12 7.96
CA VAL A 42 -14.02 -22.33 9.12
C VAL A 42 -13.71 -20.86 8.90
N ILE A 43 -12.48 -20.52 8.48
CA ILE A 43 -12.07 -19.14 8.25
C ILE A 43 -12.87 -18.49 7.10
N LYS A 44 -13.07 -19.19 5.99
CA LYS A 44 -13.91 -18.72 4.87
C LYS A 44 -15.35 -18.44 5.32
N ASN A 45 -15.93 -19.32 6.13
CA ASN A 45 -17.28 -19.14 6.65
C ASN A 45 -17.35 -17.93 7.60
N PHE A 46 -16.34 -17.72 8.43
CA PHE A 46 -16.24 -16.53 9.27
C PHE A 46 -16.18 -15.25 8.44
N ILE A 47 -15.34 -15.23 7.39
CA ILE A 47 -15.21 -14.10 6.43
C ILE A 47 -16.57 -13.77 5.81
N LYS A 48 -17.28 -14.79 5.28
CA LYS A 48 -18.61 -14.63 4.65
C LYS A 48 -19.65 -14.13 5.66
N LYS A 49 -19.79 -14.81 6.79
CA LYS A 49 -20.77 -14.50 7.85
C LYS A 49 -20.62 -13.06 8.36
N ASN A 50 -19.39 -12.59 8.51
CA ASN A 50 -19.09 -11.26 9.04
C ASN A 50 -18.86 -10.21 7.94
N ASN A 51 -19.16 -10.54 6.67
CA ASN A 51 -19.06 -9.64 5.52
C ASN A 51 -17.69 -8.91 5.43
N LYS A 52 -16.60 -9.65 5.69
CA LYS A 52 -15.24 -9.10 5.67
C LYS A 52 -14.74 -8.88 4.24
N ILE A 53 -13.84 -7.91 4.05
CA ILE A 53 -13.18 -7.66 2.77
C ILE A 53 -11.87 -8.43 2.75
N VAL A 54 -11.70 -9.35 1.81
CA VAL A 54 -10.43 -10.04 1.61
C VAL A 54 -9.50 -9.23 0.70
N TYR A 55 -8.20 -9.34 0.96
CA TYR A 55 -7.14 -8.66 0.21
C TYR A 55 -5.97 -9.61 -0.07
N GLY A 56 -4.86 -9.09 -0.58
CA GLY A 56 -3.62 -9.83 -0.78
C GLY A 56 -3.72 -10.98 -1.77
N GLY A 57 -2.97 -12.05 -1.51
CA GLY A 57 -2.84 -13.16 -2.45
C GLY A 57 -4.12 -13.95 -2.65
N PHE A 58 -4.88 -14.15 -1.60
CA PHE A 58 -6.15 -14.88 -1.67
C PHE A 58 -7.20 -14.13 -2.51
N ALA A 59 -7.41 -12.84 -2.24
CA ALA A 59 -8.33 -12.02 -3.04
C ALA A 59 -7.93 -11.98 -4.51
N GLN A 60 -6.64 -11.80 -4.78
CA GLN A 60 -6.15 -11.78 -6.16
C GLN A 60 -6.38 -13.12 -6.86
N ASN A 61 -6.19 -14.23 -6.17
CA ASN A 61 -6.45 -15.55 -6.73
C ASN A 61 -7.92 -15.72 -7.15
N LEU A 62 -8.85 -15.31 -6.30
CA LEU A 62 -10.28 -15.33 -6.62
C LEU A 62 -10.60 -14.42 -7.83
N LEU A 63 -10.02 -13.23 -7.87
CA LEU A 63 -10.18 -12.29 -8.99
C LEU A 63 -9.63 -12.84 -10.31
N LEU A 64 -8.53 -13.57 -10.27
CA LEU A 64 -7.97 -14.22 -11.47
C LEU A 64 -8.82 -15.42 -11.90
N GLN A 65 -9.31 -16.20 -10.96
CA GLN A 65 -10.12 -17.40 -11.21
C GLN A 65 -11.35 -17.10 -12.07
N ILE A 66 -12.05 -15.99 -11.81
CA ILE A 66 -13.22 -15.59 -12.63
C ILE A 66 -12.84 -15.06 -14.01
N LYS A 67 -11.58 -14.76 -14.29
CA LYS A 67 -11.09 -14.29 -15.60
C LYS A 67 -10.42 -15.41 -16.39
N ASN A 68 -9.49 -16.11 -15.78
CA ASN A 68 -8.80 -17.27 -16.34
C ASN A 68 -8.27 -18.15 -15.22
N ASN A 69 -8.82 -19.34 -15.08
CA ASN A 69 -8.43 -20.29 -14.03
C ASN A 69 -6.99 -20.81 -14.17
N GLU A 70 -6.44 -20.82 -15.39
CA GLU A 70 -5.06 -21.26 -15.64
C GLU A 70 -4.02 -20.26 -15.12
N ASP A 71 -4.37 -18.97 -15.03
CA ASP A 71 -3.47 -17.91 -14.56
C ASP A 71 -3.54 -17.71 -13.03
N THR A 72 -4.26 -18.55 -12.30
CA THR A 72 -4.35 -18.49 -10.84
C THR A 72 -3.01 -18.88 -10.19
N PHE A 73 -2.81 -18.46 -8.94
CA PHE A 73 -1.64 -18.87 -8.14
C PHE A 73 -1.91 -20.19 -7.41
N TYR A 74 -3.19 -20.45 -7.12
CA TYR A 74 -3.67 -21.56 -6.32
C TYR A 74 -4.94 -22.12 -6.96
N ASN A 75 -4.83 -23.21 -7.70
CA ASN A 75 -5.95 -23.77 -8.46
C ASN A 75 -7.03 -24.39 -7.57
N LYS A 76 -6.60 -25.05 -6.48
CA LYS A 76 -7.43 -25.53 -5.37
C LYS A 76 -6.62 -25.43 -4.09
N ILE A 77 -7.27 -25.48 -2.92
CA ILE A 77 -6.55 -25.44 -1.64
C ILE A 77 -5.50 -26.54 -1.59
N ASP A 78 -5.86 -27.74 -2.00
CA ASP A 78 -4.98 -28.90 -2.02
C ASP A 78 -3.79 -28.71 -2.97
N GLU A 79 -4.03 -28.20 -4.18
CA GLU A 79 -2.99 -27.95 -5.17
C GLU A 79 -2.11 -26.76 -4.80
N ALA A 80 -2.69 -25.71 -4.20
CA ALA A 80 -1.92 -24.55 -3.72
C ALA A 80 -0.90 -24.97 -2.66
N TYR A 81 -1.34 -25.81 -1.74
CA TYR A 81 -0.50 -26.32 -0.69
C TYR A 81 0.61 -27.22 -1.24
N TYR A 82 0.28 -28.14 -2.14
CA TYR A 82 1.26 -29.02 -2.78
C TYR A 82 2.22 -28.31 -3.73
N ASN A 83 1.75 -27.28 -4.42
CA ASN A 83 2.57 -26.59 -5.42
C ASN A 83 3.57 -25.59 -4.82
N SER A 84 3.29 -25.01 -3.67
CA SER A 84 4.11 -23.96 -3.07
C SER A 84 4.86 -24.37 -1.81
N GLY A 85 4.53 -25.53 -1.23
CA GLY A 85 5.04 -25.94 0.07
C GLY A 85 4.59 -25.02 1.22
N CYS A 86 3.70 -24.09 0.95
CA CYS A 86 3.19 -23.11 1.89
C CYS A 86 1.67 -23.07 1.84
N ILE A 87 1.05 -22.95 3.00
CA ILE A 87 -0.37 -22.66 3.11
C ILE A 87 -0.61 -21.23 2.60
N ALA A 88 -1.59 -21.06 1.69
CA ALA A 88 -1.97 -19.74 1.24
C ALA A 88 -2.65 -18.99 2.40
N ASP A 89 -2.05 -17.91 2.86
CA ASP A 89 -2.64 -17.07 3.91
C ASP A 89 -3.98 -16.49 3.46
N LEU A 90 -5.03 -16.68 4.26
CA LEU A 90 -6.28 -15.98 4.09
C LEU A 90 -6.14 -14.59 4.71
N GLU A 91 -6.26 -13.55 3.90
CA GLU A 91 -6.00 -12.16 4.34
C GLU A 91 -7.29 -11.37 4.27
N PHE A 92 -7.74 -10.78 5.40
CA PHE A 92 -8.91 -9.90 5.39
C PHE A 92 -8.75 -8.66 6.26
N TYR A 93 -9.48 -7.62 5.89
CA TYR A 93 -9.56 -6.37 6.63
C TYR A 93 -10.66 -6.41 7.69
N SER A 94 -10.37 -5.79 8.82
CA SER A 94 -11.31 -5.61 9.92
C SER A 94 -11.21 -4.22 10.55
N ALA A 95 -12.35 -3.67 10.95
CA ALA A 95 -12.39 -2.46 11.78
C ALA A 95 -12.05 -2.75 13.26
N THR A 96 -12.07 -4.02 13.65
CA THR A 96 -11.83 -4.51 15.01
C THR A 96 -11.01 -5.80 14.95
N PRO A 97 -9.76 -5.75 14.46
CA PRO A 97 -9.00 -6.96 14.12
C PRO A 97 -8.65 -7.83 15.35
N PHE A 98 -8.49 -7.24 16.54
CA PHE A 98 -8.19 -8.01 17.74
C PHE A 98 -9.43 -8.74 18.27
N GLU A 99 -10.59 -8.12 18.19
CA GLU A 99 -11.87 -8.74 18.52
C GLU A 99 -12.17 -9.91 17.56
N ASP A 100 -11.99 -9.70 16.26
CA ASP A 100 -12.13 -10.75 15.26
C ASP A 100 -11.10 -11.90 15.45
N LEU A 101 -9.87 -11.58 15.88
CA LEU A 101 -8.88 -12.58 16.24
C LEU A 101 -9.40 -13.52 17.32
N ILE A 102 -9.98 -12.94 18.39
CA ILE A 102 -10.51 -13.70 19.50
C ILE A 102 -11.70 -14.54 19.04
N ASP A 103 -12.64 -13.94 18.33
CA ASP A 103 -13.84 -14.64 17.86
C ASP A 103 -13.48 -15.83 16.96
N LEU A 104 -12.58 -15.64 16.03
CA LEU A 104 -12.18 -16.71 15.10
C LEU A 104 -11.32 -17.79 15.78
N THR A 105 -10.43 -17.43 16.72
CA THR A 105 -9.67 -18.41 17.49
C THR A 105 -10.57 -19.24 18.41
N GLU A 106 -11.57 -18.66 19.06
CA GLU A 106 -12.55 -19.39 19.86
C GLU A 106 -13.42 -20.31 19.00
N GLU A 107 -13.82 -19.88 17.79
CA GLU A 107 -14.56 -20.72 16.84
C GLU A 107 -13.73 -21.95 16.42
N LEU A 108 -12.47 -21.76 16.07
CA LEU A 108 -11.54 -22.85 15.72
C LEU A 108 -11.34 -23.82 16.91
N PHE A 109 -11.13 -23.29 18.10
CA PHE A 109 -10.96 -24.08 19.31
C PHE A 109 -12.22 -24.90 19.64
N SER A 110 -13.42 -24.34 19.45
CA SER A 110 -14.68 -25.03 19.68
C SER A 110 -14.87 -26.25 18.76
N LYS A 111 -14.23 -26.21 17.59
CA LYS A 111 -14.20 -27.33 16.62
C LYS A 111 -13.08 -28.35 16.92
N LYS A 112 -12.41 -28.20 18.07
CA LYS A 112 -11.38 -29.12 18.59
C LYS A 112 -10.08 -29.16 17.79
N PHE A 113 -9.77 -28.14 17.01
CA PHE A 113 -8.44 -28.01 16.42
C PHE A 113 -7.38 -27.86 17.52
N LYS A 114 -6.18 -28.39 17.25
CA LYS A 114 -5.06 -28.38 18.21
C LYS A 114 -4.24 -27.10 18.08
N TYR A 115 -3.63 -26.67 19.17
CA TYR A 115 -2.67 -25.57 19.23
C TYR A 115 -3.15 -24.29 18.53
N VAL A 116 -4.42 -23.94 18.75
CA VAL A 116 -5.00 -22.70 18.23
C VAL A 116 -4.46 -21.52 19.01
N GLU A 117 -3.92 -20.53 18.32
CA GLU A 117 -3.50 -19.28 18.94
C GLU A 117 -3.57 -18.10 17.97
N GLY A 118 -3.78 -16.90 18.52
CA GLY A 118 -3.72 -15.63 17.81
C GLY A 118 -2.53 -14.80 18.30
N LYS A 119 -1.80 -14.18 17.38
CA LYS A 119 -0.62 -13.34 17.68
C LYS A 119 -0.63 -12.05 16.87
N GLU A 120 -0.11 -10.97 17.47
CA GLU A 120 0.20 -9.76 16.72
C GLU A 120 1.30 -10.04 15.68
N GLY A 121 1.09 -9.54 14.45
CA GLY A 121 2.03 -9.64 13.35
C GLY A 121 3.19 -8.64 13.45
N MET A 122 4.00 -8.57 12.39
CA MET A 122 5.09 -7.57 12.29
C MET A 122 4.58 -6.20 11.86
N HIS A 123 3.50 -6.16 11.10
CA HIS A 123 2.87 -4.92 10.67
C HIS A 123 1.96 -4.38 11.80
N PRO A 124 1.96 -3.09 12.06
CA PRO A 124 1.08 -2.49 13.07
C PRO A 124 -0.39 -2.86 12.82
N ASN A 125 -1.10 -3.19 13.89
CA ASN A 125 -2.52 -3.56 13.85
C ASN A 125 -2.86 -4.75 12.91
N THR A 126 -1.91 -5.63 12.64
CA THR A 126 -2.11 -6.89 11.93
C THR A 126 -1.95 -8.05 12.89
N PHE A 127 -2.88 -9.00 12.84
CA PHE A 127 -2.91 -10.17 13.69
C PHE A 127 -2.91 -11.44 12.85
N LYS A 128 -2.29 -12.50 13.37
CA LYS A 128 -2.14 -13.78 12.71
C LYS A 128 -2.80 -14.89 13.51
N ILE A 129 -3.45 -15.80 12.82
CA ILE A 129 -4.05 -16.98 13.41
C ILE A 129 -3.25 -18.22 13.04
N TYR A 130 -2.88 -18.96 14.07
CA TYR A 130 -2.15 -20.20 13.95
C TYR A 130 -3.02 -21.37 14.42
N VAL A 131 -2.97 -22.46 13.69
CA VAL A 131 -3.53 -23.76 14.08
C VAL A 131 -2.45 -24.80 13.85
N ASN A 132 -2.20 -25.65 14.84
CA ASN A 132 -1.17 -26.69 14.76
C ASN A 132 0.19 -26.16 14.22
N PHE A 133 0.60 -24.97 14.75
CA PHE A 133 1.83 -24.22 14.43
C PHE A 133 1.92 -23.61 13.02
N GLU A 134 0.94 -23.85 12.14
CA GLU A 134 0.88 -23.24 10.80
C GLU A 134 0.08 -21.93 10.82
N ASN A 135 0.49 -20.92 10.03
CA ASN A 135 -0.24 -19.66 9.86
C ASN A 135 -1.32 -19.82 8.79
N TYR A 136 -2.56 -19.53 9.12
CA TYR A 136 -3.69 -19.66 8.19
C TYR A 136 -4.33 -18.34 7.79
N CYS A 137 -4.22 -17.31 8.64
CA CYS A 137 -4.97 -16.10 8.42
C CYS A 137 -4.24 -14.86 8.96
N ASP A 138 -4.28 -13.80 8.17
CA ASP A 138 -3.84 -12.47 8.55
C ASP A 138 -5.05 -11.53 8.63
N ILE A 139 -5.26 -10.87 9.77
CA ILE A 139 -6.33 -9.91 10.03
C ILE A 139 -5.70 -8.53 10.15
N SER A 140 -5.91 -7.66 9.19
CA SER A 140 -5.36 -6.31 9.19
C SER A 140 -6.43 -5.26 9.49
N TYR A 141 -6.03 -4.25 10.25
CA TYR A 141 -6.91 -3.13 10.54
C TYR A 141 -7.23 -2.32 9.29
N MET A 142 -8.49 -1.97 9.13
CA MET A 142 -8.97 -0.98 8.18
C MET A 142 -10.07 -0.14 8.83
N PRO A 143 -10.02 1.19 8.73
CA PRO A 143 -11.05 2.06 9.30
C PRO A 143 -12.46 1.68 8.83
N ARG A 144 -13.44 1.69 9.73
CA ARG A 144 -14.81 1.23 9.46
C ARG A 144 -15.45 1.91 8.27
N HIS A 145 -15.27 3.24 8.13
CA HIS A 145 -15.81 3.98 7.01
C HIS A 145 -15.22 3.54 5.67
N MET A 146 -13.93 3.15 5.64
CA MET A 146 -13.29 2.59 4.45
C MET A 146 -13.88 1.22 4.09
N CYS A 147 -14.07 0.33 5.07
CA CYS A 147 -14.71 -0.96 4.85
C CYS A 147 -16.11 -0.84 4.20
N ASN A 148 -16.81 0.26 4.47
CA ASN A 148 -18.15 0.49 3.93
C ASN A 148 -18.16 1.12 2.53
N ILE A 149 -17.09 1.83 2.14
CA ILE A 149 -17.08 2.66 0.92
C ILE A 149 -16.12 2.10 -0.13
N LEU A 150 -15.05 1.41 0.25
CA LEU A 150 -14.08 0.88 -0.71
C LEU A 150 -14.75 0.02 -1.78
N PRO A 151 -14.32 0.15 -3.04
CA PRO A 151 -14.84 -0.68 -4.10
C PRO A 151 -14.41 -2.14 -3.89
N THR A 152 -15.36 -3.04 -4.02
CA THR A 152 -15.15 -4.49 -3.91
C THR A 152 -15.81 -5.22 -5.08
N ILE A 153 -15.29 -6.40 -5.38
CA ILE A 153 -15.91 -7.35 -6.31
C ILE A 153 -16.33 -8.55 -5.46
N GLU A 154 -17.59 -8.94 -5.56
CA GLU A 154 -18.10 -10.10 -4.84
C GLU A 154 -17.89 -11.37 -5.67
N ILE A 155 -17.28 -12.38 -5.08
CA ILE A 155 -17.00 -13.67 -5.70
C ILE A 155 -17.41 -14.76 -4.72
N GLU A 156 -18.37 -15.60 -5.09
CA GLU A 156 -18.88 -16.70 -4.26
C GLU A 156 -19.28 -16.27 -2.83
N GLY A 157 -19.86 -15.06 -2.70
CA GLY A 157 -20.25 -14.48 -1.42
C GLY A 157 -19.07 -13.96 -0.56
N ILE A 158 -17.90 -13.79 -1.17
CA ILE A 158 -16.72 -13.16 -0.54
C ILE A 158 -16.47 -11.81 -1.21
N ARG A 159 -16.35 -10.75 -0.40
CA ARG A 159 -16.00 -9.41 -0.88
C ARG A 159 -14.50 -9.30 -1.07
N CYS A 160 -14.05 -9.30 -2.32
CA CYS A 160 -12.65 -9.05 -2.68
C CYS A 160 -12.42 -7.56 -2.87
N ILE A 161 -11.33 -7.02 -2.32
CA ILE A 161 -10.92 -5.64 -2.58
C ILE A 161 -10.70 -5.42 -4.09
N HIS A 162 -11.07 -4.26 -4.61
CA HIS A 162 -10.96 -3.96 -6.03
C HIS A 162 -9.49 -4.05 -6.50
N PRO A 163 -9.21 -4.66 -7.67
CA PRO A 163 -7.85 -4.83 -8.19
C PRO A 163 -7.03 -3.54 -8.26
N HIS A 164 -7.64 -2.43 -8.66
CA HIS A 164 -6.94 -1.14 -8.73
C HIS A 164 -6.49 -0.62 -7.36
N TYR A 165 -7.21 -0.96 -6.27
CA TYR A 165 -6.75 -0.68 -4.92
C TYR A 165 -5.53 -1.52 -4.57
N MET A 166 -5.51 -2.78 -4.96
CA MET A 166 -4.35 -3.66 -4.77
C MET A 166 -3.11 -3.15 -5.52
N LEU A 167 -3.29 -2.50 -6.67
CA LEU A 167 -2.17 -1.89 -7.40
C LEU A 167 -1.42 -0.84 -6.57
N ALA A 168 -2.11 -0.13 -5.68
CA ALA A 168 -1.46 0.83 -4.78
C ALA A 168 -0.37 0.17 -3.92
N ASP A 169 -0.62 -1.03 -3.39
CA ASP A 169 0.36 -1.79 -2.61
C ASP A 169 1.53 -2.29 -3.47
N TYR A 170 1.27 -2.71 -4.70
CA TYR A 170 2.34 -3.10 -5.60
C TYR A 170 3.22 -1.91 -5.99
N TYR A 171 2.65 -0.74 -6.23
CA TYR A 171 3.45 0.48 -6.45
C TYR A 171 4.28 0.84 -5.22
N ARG A 172 3.77 0.64 -4.00
CA ARG A 172 4.56 0.80 -2.77
C ARG A 172 5.80 -0.09 -2.73
N ILE A 173 5.65 -1.34 -3.17
CA ILE A 173 6.75 -2.32 -3.22
C ILE A 173 7.76 -1.94 -4.31
N ILE A 174 7.30 -1.58 -5.49
CA ILE A 174 8.15 -1.22 -6.64
C ILE A 174 8.94 0.07 -6.37
N THR A 175 8.34 1.03 -5.68
CA THR A 175 8.97 2.32 -5.36
C THR A 175 9.91 2.27 -4.16
N ASP A 176 9.97 1.16 -3.43
CA ASP A 176 10.92 0.94 -2.33
C ASP A 176 11.64 -0.42 -2.49
N PRO A 177 12.47 -0.57 -3.53
CA PRO A 177 13.16 -1.83 -3.79
C PRO A 177 14.16 -2.22 -2.71
N MET A 178 14.67 -1.27 -1.92
CA MET A 178 15.65 -1.56 -0.86
C MET A 178 15.05 -2.34 0.30
N THR A 179 13.82 -2.03 0.72
CA THR A 179 13.14 -2.80 1.77
C THR A 179 12.33 -3.96 1.23
N SER A 180 11.99 -3.93 -0.06
CA SER A 180 11.11 -4.91 -0.72
C SER A 180 11.84 -5.94 -1.57
N TYR A 181 13.19 -5.92 -1.61
CA TYR A 181 14.00 -6.76 -2.49
C TYR A 181 13.63 -8.25 -2.44
N TYR A 182 13.34 -8.77 -1.26
CA TYR A 182 13.04 -10.19 -1.04
C TYR A 182 11.69 -10.65 -1.61
N ARG A 183 10.83 -9.73 -2.01
CA ARG A 183 9.48 -10.01 -2.52
C ARG A 183 9.20 -9.42 -3.91
N LEU A 184 10.19 -8.79 -4.55
CA LEU A 184 10.01 -8.13 -5.84
C LEU A 184 9.53 -9.10 -6.92
N ASP A 185 10.15 -10.27 -7.04
CA ASP A 185 9.76 -11.29 -8.02
C ASP A 185 8.28 -11.68 -7.88
N LYS A 186 7.86 -12.09 -6.68
CA LYS A 186 6.46 -12.42 -6.37
C LYS A 186 5.53 -11.24 -6.67
N SER A 187 5.96 -10.02 -6.35
CA SER A 187 5.13 -8.83 -6.49
C SER A 187 4.97 -8.42 -7.97
N ILE A 188 6.03 -8.49 -8.77
CA ILE A 188 5.97 -8.18 -10.20
C ILE A 188 5.09 -9.19 -10.94
N ASN A 189 5.23 -10.48 -10.64
CA ASN A 189 4.37 -11.51 -11.24
C ASN A 189 2.88 -11.25 -10.94
N ARG A 190 2.56 -10.96 -9.69
CA ARG A 190 1.19 -10.63 -9.27
C ARG A 190 0.67 -9.33 -9.89
N PHE A 191 1.49 -8.29 -9.92
CA PHE A 191 1.19 -7.02 -10.56
C PHE A 191 0.87 -7.20 -12.06
N GLN A 192 1.71 -7.95 -12.79
CA GLN A 192 1.51 -8.25 -14.21
C GLN A 192 0.14 -8.91 -14.46
N LYS A 193 -0.24 -9.91 -13.64
CA LYS A 193 -1.53 -10.57 -13.77
C LYS A 193 -2.71 -9.62 -13.49
N LEU A 194 -2.59 -8.74 -12.49
CA LEU A 194 -3.63 -7.76 -12.22
C LEU A 194 -3.84 -6.79 -13.40
N ILE A 195 -2.79 -6.22 -13.96
CA ILE A 195 -2.93 -5.27 -15.07
C ILE A 195 -3.40 -5.96 -16.37
N LYS A 196 -3.08 -7.25 -16.56
CA LYS A 196 -3.56 -8.05 -17.71
C LYS A 196 -5.08 -8.22 -17.68
N TYR A 197 -5.64 -8.56 -16.53
CA TYR A 197 -7.06 -8.91 -16.41
C TYR A 197 -7.95 -7.76 -15.92
N TYR A 198 -7.37 -6.75 -15.31
CA TYR A 198 -8.04 -5.56 -14.79
C TYR A 198 -7.32 -4.28 -15.24
N PRO A 199 -7.23 -4.03 -16.56
CA PRO A 199 -6.61 -2.81 -17.07
C PRO A 199 -7.41 -1.58 -16.63
N PHE A 200 -6.78 -0.41 -16.68
CA PHE A 200 -7.50 0.85 -16.53
C PHE A 200 -8.39 1.09 -17.76
N ASP A 201 -9.56 1.66 -17.51
CA ASP A 201 -10.45 2.10 -18.57
C ASP A 201 -9.90 3.36 -19.23
N LEU A 202 -9.62 3.28 -20.53
CA LEU A 202 -9.04 4.35 -21.33
C LEU A 202 -10.09 5.14 -22.15
N THR A 203 -11.38 4.89 -21.97
CA THR A 203 -12.44 5.54 -22.76
C THR A 203 -12.39 7.06 -22.71
N ASN A 204 -11.98 7.62 -21.57
CA ASN A 204 -11.91 9.06 -21.33
C ASN A 204 -10.51 9.67 -21.54
N ILE A 205 -9.55 8.95 -22.13
CA ILE A 205 -8.17 9.42 -22.25
C ILE A 205 -8.02 10.70 -23.05
N ASN A 206 -8.91 10.94 -24.01
CA ASN A 206 -8.90 12.13 -24.86
C ASN A 206 -9.52 13.36 -24.20
N ASN A 207 -10.14 13.23 -23.03
CA ASN A 207 -10.71 14.35 -22.31
C ASN A 207 -9.59 15.32 -21.91
N LYS A 208 -9.85 16.61 -22.11
CA LYS A 208 -8.94 17.65 -21.66
C LYS A 208 -9.00 17.80 -20.14
N ILE A 209 -7.86 18.08 -19.55
CA ILE A 209 -7.76 18.45 -18.13
C ILE A 209 -7.76 19.97 -18.08
N GLU A 210 -8.87 20.55 -17.66
CA GLU A 210 -9.02 21.97 -17.47
C GLU A 210 -8.95 22.28 -15.97
N LEU A 211 -8.02 23.11 -15.59
CA LEU A 211 -7.80 23.54 -14.21
C LEU A 211 -7.68 25.06 -14.16
N ASP A 212 -8.27 25.65 -13.16
CA ASP A 212 -8.18 27.09 -12.95
C ASP A 212 -6.73 27.55 -12.82
N ASN A 213 -6.44 28.70 -13.42
CA ASN A 213 -5.15 29.36 -13.21
C ASN A 213 -5.12 29.90 -11.78
N ASN A 214 -4.22 29.37 -10.98
CA ASN A 214 -3.94 29.97 -9.68
C ASN A 214 -2.99 31.17 -9.85
N ASP A 215 -2.95 32.03 -8.82
CA ASP A 215 -2.05 33.19 -8.78
C ASP A 215 -0.59 32.76 -9.02
N ASP A 216 -0.10 33.05 -10.21
CA ASP A 216 1.23 32.67 -10.66
C ASP A 216 2.34 33.27 -9.74
N ASN A 217 2.11 34.40 -9.09
CA ASN A 217 3.09 35.00 -8.18
C ASN A 217 3.28 34.17 -6.90
N LYS A 218 2.20 33.61 -6.34
CA LYS A 218 2.26 32.75 -5.16
C LYS A 218 3.00 31.45 -5.50
N LEU A 219 2.65 30.83 -6.62
CA LEU A 219 3.29 29.63 -7.10
C LEU A 219 4.76 29.86 -7.52
N LYS A 220 5.08 31.00 -8.13
CA LYS A 220 6.47 31.41 -8.43
C LYS A 220 7.30 31.58 -7.15
N TYR A 221 6.72 32.15 -6.11
CA TYR A 221 7.40 32.28 -4.81
C TYR A 221 7.70 30.90 -4.20
N LEU A 222 6.69 30.02 -4.13
CA LEU A 222 6.86 28.64 -3.63
C LEU A 222 7.99 27.92 -4.36
N ARG A 223 7.96 27.95 -5.68
CA ARG A 223 8.95 27.31 -6.52
C ARG A 223 10.37 27.80 -6.23
N LYS A 224 10.56 29.12 -6.24
CA LYS A 224 11.90 29.73 -6.10
C LYS A 224 12.45 29.70 -4.67
N LYS A 225 11.59 29.84 -3.64
CA LYS A 225 12.03 30.04 -2.25
C LYS A 225 11.84 28.86 -1.33
N ILE A 226 11.03 27.86 -1.76
CA ILE A 226 10.71 26.69 -0.95
C ILE A 226 11.18 25.41 -1.64
N ILE A 227 10.82 25.21 -2.91
CA ILE A 227 11.04 23.94 -3.61
C ILE A 227 12.46 23.85 -4.18
N TYR A 228 12.91 24.87 -4.92
CA TYR A 228 14.24 24.84 -5.54
C TYR A 228 15.34 24.86 -4.47
N ASN A 229 16.40 24.09 -4.70
CA ASN A 229 17.53 23.90 -3.78
C ASN A 229 17.13 23.34 -2.41
N SER A 230 16.02 22.63 -2.30
CA SER A 230 15.61 21.86 -1.12
C SER A 230 15.63 20.36 -1.39
N LYS A 231 15.51 19.56 -0.33
CA LYS A 231 15.34 18.09 -0.45
C LYS A 231 13.87 17.67 -0.58
N LEU A 232 12.96 18.62 -0.77
CA LEU A 232 11.54 18.32 -0.99
C LEU A 232 11.34 17.68 -2.36
N ILE A 233 10.53 16.63 -2.42
CA ILE A 233 10.27 15.87 -3.63
C ILE A 233 8.93 16.29 -4.22
N VAL A 234 8.94 16.80 -5.43
CA VAL A 234 7.75 17.27 -6.14
C VAL A 234 6.98 16.11 -6.72
N ILE A 235 5.68 16.06 -6.45
CA ILE A 235 4.72 15.10 -7.00
C ILE A 235 3.50 15.83 -7.59
N GLY A 236 2.39 15.15 -7.82
CA GLY A 236 1.12 15.72 -8.27
C GLY A 236 1.20 16.43 -9.62
N PHE A 237 0.44 17.52 -9.78
CA PHE A 237 0.28 18.24 -11.05
C PHE A 237 1.60 18.74 -11.66
N GLN A 238 2.51 19.22 -10.84
CA GLN A 238 3.80 19.72 -11.35
C GLN A 238 4.71 18.59 -11.79
N ALA A 239 4.67 17.43 -11.12
CA ALA A 239 5.40 16.24 -11.55
C ALA A 239 4.75 15.63 -12.80
N TYR A 240 3.42 15.63 -12.91
CA TYR A 240 2.73 15.31 -14.15
C TYR A 240 3.31 16.14 -15.30
N ASN A 241 3.33 17.47 -15.18
CA ASN A 241 3.91 18.35 -16.20
C ASN A 241 5.39 18.09 -16.47
N TYR A 242 6.17 17.65 -15.49
CA TYR A 242 7.58 17.31 -15.69
C TYR A 242 7.71 16.13 -16.65
N TYR A 243 6.92 15.08 -16.47
CA TYR A 243 6.95 13.90 -17.33
C TYR A 243 6.30 14.16 -18.68
N ILE A 244 5.13 14.76 -18.72
CA ILE A 244 4.43 15.10 -19.97
C ILE A 244 5.27 16.00 -20.87
N ASN A 245 6.00 16.93 -20.32
CA ASN A 245 6.89 17.80 -21.09
C ASN A 245 8.01 17.06 -21.84
N LYS A 246 8.32 15.84 -21.45
CA LYS A 246 9.29 14.96 -22.12
C LYS A 246 8.69 14.23 -23.32
N ILE A 247 7.37 14.13 -23.37
CA ILE A 247 6.61 13.36 -24.36
C ILE A 247 5.85 14.29 -25.30
N ASN A 248 4.86 15.01 -24.77
CA ASN A 248 3.99 15.90 -25.52
C ASN A 248 3.71 17.19 -24.76
N LYS A 249 4.34 18.27 -25.16
CA LYS A 249 4.21 19.58 -24.49
C LYS A 249 2.80 20.16 -24.56
N LYS A 250 1.97 19.74 -25.54
CA LYS A 250 0.59 20.22 -25.71
C LYS A 250 -0.35 19.70 -24.61
N GLU A 251 0.00 18.59 -23.99
CA GLU A 251 -0.77 17.96 -22.91
C GLU A 251 -0.43 18.48 -21.51
N LYS A 252 0.32 19.57 -21.40
CA LYS A 252 0.55 20.24 -20.13
C LYS A 252 -0.72 20.87 -19.61
N ILE A 253 -0.84 20.84 -18.30
CA ILE A 253 -1.98 21.38 -17.55
C ILE A 253 -1.55 22.58 -16.70
N ASN A 254 -2.50 23.41 -16.34
CA ASN A 254 -2.30 24.41 -15.31
C ASN A 254 -2.03 23.73 -13.97
N VAL A 255 -1.17 24.32 -13.15
CA VAL A 255 -0.86 23.79 -11.81
C VAL A 255 -1.63 24.60 -10.79
N PRO A 256 -2.69 24.05 -10.18
CA PRO A 256 -3.50 24.81 -9.24
C PRO A 256 -2.80 25.01 -7.89
N TYR A 257 -1.97 24.09 -7.47
CA TYR A 257 -1.14 24.10 -6.27
C TYR A 257 0.01 23.11 -6.41
N TYR A 258 1.02 23.23 -5.55
CA TYR A 258 2.10 22.26 -5.49
C TYR A 258 1.78 21.11 -4.53
N GLU A 259 2.26 19.93 -4.86
CA GLU A 259 2.26 18.75 -4.00
C GLU A 259 3.70 18.28 -3.83
N ILE A 260 4.13 18.14 -2.59
CA ILE A 260 5.50 17.76 -2.26
C ILE A 260 5.53 16.75 -1.11
N ILE A 261 6.58 15.93 -1.10
CA ILE A 261 6.85 14.98 -0.01
C ILE A 261 8.04 15.49 0.79
N SER A 262 7.94 15.40 2.11
CA SER A 262 9.03 15.61 3.06
C SER A 262 9.33 14.33 3.82
N THR A 263 10.62 14.03 3.99
CA THR A 263 11.13 12.98 4.89
C THR A 263 11.48 13.51 6.28
N GLN A 264 11.28 14.81 6.50
CA GLN A 264 11.46 15.53 7.76
C GLN A 264 10.27 16.48 7.99
N LEU A 265 9.06 15.90 8.03
CA LEU A 265 7.81 16.63 7.95
C LEU A 265 7.73 17.83 8.92
N ARG A 266 8.12 17.60 10.19
CA ARG A 266 7.98 18.62 11.23
C ARG A 266 8.85 19.86 10.97
N GLU A 267 10.09 19.63 10.61
CA GLU A 267 11.07 20.67 10.34
C GLU A 267 10.70 21.46 9.09
N ASP A 268 10.42 20.73 8.00
CA ASP A 268 10.06 21.37 6.72
C ASP A 268 8.75 22.12 6.81
N ALA A 269 7.75 21.58 7.52
CA ALA A 269 6.47 22.26 7.72
C ALA A 269 6.64 23.62 8.42
N LEU A 270 7.45 23.68 9.47
CA LEU A 270 7.72 24.92 10.20
C LEU A 270 8.50 25.94 9.35
N ILE A 271 9.51 25.45 8.60
CA ILE A 271 10.31 26.31 7.69
C ILE A 271 9.40 26.92 6.60
N ILE A 272 8.56 26.11 6.00
CA ILE A 272 7.61 26.52 4.96
C ILE A 272 6.67 27.58 5.52
N TYR A 273 6.04 27.30 6.67
CA TYR A 273 5.09 28.21 7.30
C TYR A 273 5.73 29.57 7.63
N LYS A 274 6.92 29.58 8.26
CA LYS A 274 7.65 30.83 8.55
C LYS A 274 8.00 31.62 7.28
N LYS A 275 8.40 30.96 6.20
CA LYS A 275 8.67 31.62 4.92
C LYS A 275 7.42 32.22 4.32
N LEU A 276 6.26 31.53 4.40
CA LEU A 276 5.00 32.04 3.90
C LEU A 276 4.52 33.26 4.70
N LEU A 277 4.57 33.25 6.03
CA LEU A 277 4.20 34.36 6.91
C LEU A 277 5.05 35.59 6.65
N ARG A 278 6.34 35.48 6.31
CA ARG A 278 7.21 36.58 5.96
C ARG A 278 6.82 37.25 4.63
N LYS A 279 6.16 36.53 3.74
CA LYS A 279 5.83 37.01 2.40
C LYS A 279 4.37 37.41 2.24
N PHE A 280 3.45 36.74 2.92
CA PHE A 280 2.01 36.88 2.75
C PHE A 280 1.33 37.20 4.08
N LYS A 281 0.31 38.06 4.07
CA LYS A 281 -0.38 38.50 5.29
C LYS A 281 -1.42 37.45 5.77
N ASN A 282 -2.10 36.80 4.84
CA ASN A 282 -3.21 35.88 5.16
C ASN A 282 -2.82 34.43 4.83
N VAL A 283 -2.12 33.77 5.78
CA VAL A 283 -1.70 32.40 5.66
C VAL A 283 -2.49 31.53 6.62
N LYS A 284 -3.20 30.53 6.09
CA LYS A 284 -3.93 29.54 6.87
C LYS A 284 -3.31 28.15 6.61
N VAL A 285 -3.36 27.31 7.64
CA VAL A 285 -2.83 25.94 7.59
C VAL A 285 -3.90 24.99 8.09
N LYS A 286 -4.12 23.91 7.34
CA LYS A 286 -4.91 22.76 7.79
C LYS A 286 -4.01 21.54 7.89
N GLN A 287 -4.13 20.79 8.96
CA GLN A 287 -3.32 19.62 9.23
C GLN A 287 -4.24 18.41 9.41
N TYR A 288 -3.92 17.35 8.71
CA TYR A 288 -4.72 16.15 8.66
C TYR A 288 -3.94 14.96 9.24
N ILE A 289 -4.66 14.06 9.85
CA ILE A 289 -4.14 12.77 10.29
C ILE A 289 -3.74 11.92 9.07
N PRO A 290 -2.93 10.88 9.26
CA PRO A 290 -2.58 9.94 8.20
C PRO A 290 -3.81 9.36 7.49
N PHE A 291 -3.65 9.07 6.21
CA PHE A 291 -4.67 8.39 5.42
C PHE A 291 -4.33 6.91 5.28
N PHE A 292 -4.81 6.10 6.21
CA PHE A 292 -4.54 4.67 6.28
C PHE A 292 -3.03 4.42 6.12
N GLU A 293 -2.62 3.50 5.28
CA GLU A 293 -1.22 3.22 4.99
C GLU A 293 -0.66 4.03 3.80
N PHE A 294 -1.44 4.91 3.21
CA PHE A 294 -1.09 5.57 1.95
C PHE A 294 -0.12 6.74 2.13
N PHE A 295 -0.40 7.61 3.06
CA PHE A 295 0.52 8.69 3.43
C PHE A 295 0.36 9.05 4.90
N ASP A 296 1.43 9.58 5.48
CA ASP A 296 1.46 10.08 6.85
C ASP A 296 0.61 11.36 7.00
N ASN A 297 0.94 12.20 7.96
CA ASN A 297 0.27 13.48 8.11
C ASN A 297 0.35 14.30 6.82
N LYS A 298 -0.75 14.94 6.47
CA LYS A 298 -0.86 15.87 5.35
C LYS A 298 -1.08 17.28 5.88
N ILE A 299 -0.37 18.26 5.31
CA ILE A 299 -0.49 19.67 5.67
C ILE A 299 -0.81 20.49 4.43
N GLU A 300 -1.89 21.24 4.48
CA GLU A 300 -2.34 22.11 3.41
C GLU A 300 -2.10 23.57 3.80
N TYR A 301 -1.47 24.32 2.90
CA TYR A 301 -1.18 25.73 3.07
C TYR A 301 -2.04 26.57 2.13
N TYR A 302 -2.72 27.53 2.71
CA TYR A 302 -3.60 28.47 2.02
C TYR A 302 -3.06 29.89 2.15
N VAL A 303 -3.15 30.67 1.08
CA VAL A 303 -2.89 32.11 1.06
C VAL A 303 -4.08 32.81 0.41
N ASP A 304 -4.70 33.73 1.14
CA ASP A 304 -5.95 34.38 0.74
C ASP A 304 -7.05 33.39 0.39
N ASP A 305 -7.23 32.38 1.26
CA ASP A 305 -8.17 31.28 1.15
C ASP A 305 -7.99 30.33 -0.07
N LYS A 306 -6.93 30.52 -0.87
CA LYS A 306 -6.58 29.62 -1.96
C LYS A 306 -5.53 28.61 -1.51
N LEU A 307 -5.77 27.35 -1.79
CA LEU A 307 -4.79 26.27 -1.60
C LEU A 307 -3.61 26.51 -2.55
N ILE A 308 -2.40 26.55 -2.01
CA ILE A 308 -1.17 26.76 -2.80
C ILE A 308 -0.18 25.60 -2.70
N LEU A 309 -0.23 24.84 -1.60
CA LEU A 309 0.74 23.77 -1.34
C LEU A 309 0.12 22.68 -0.47
N ILE A 310 0.37 21.44 -0.83
CA ILE A 310 0.16 20.25 0.00
C ILE A 310 1.51 19.65 0.32
N LEU A 311 1.78 19.44 1.61
CA LEU A 311 2.96 18.74 2.11
C LEU A 311 2.54 17.41 2.69
N TYR A 312 3.05 16.32 2.10
CA TYR A 312 2.89 14.96 2.60
C TYR A 312 4.09 14.56 3.44
N GLY A 313 3.84 13.98 4.61
CA GLY A 313 4.87 13.34 5.41
C GLY A 313 5.18 11.95 4.87
N ASN A 314 6.45 11.60 4.94
CA ASN A 314 6.90 10.23 4.78
C ASN A 314 8.23 10.04 5.53
N ASN A 315 8.13 9.71 6.82
CA ASN A 315 9.28 9.65 7.71
C ASN A 315 9.92 8.25 7.76
N GLU A 316 9.22 7.22 7.31
CA GLU A 316 9.63 5.81 7.50
C GLU A 316 10.12 5.12 6.23
N ARG A 317 10.14 5.84 5.10
CA ARG A 317 10.54 5.28 3.81
C ARG A 317 11.60 6.11 3.13
N CYS A 318 12.43 5.43 2.37
CA CYS A 318 13.33 6.07 1.44
C CYS A 318 12.56 6.45 0.16
N ILE A 319 12.41 7.75 -0.07
CA ILE A 319 11.62 8.27 -1.20
C ILE A 319 12.52 8.47 -2.40
N VAL A 320 12.27 7.69 -3.43
CA VAL A 320 13.02 7.71 -4.69
C VAL A 320 12.70 8.94 -5.54
N TYR A 321 13.71 9.47 -6.22
CA TYR A 321 13.57 10.71 -6.97
C TYR A 321 14.36 10.74 -8.28
N ASN A 322 13.95 11.63 -9.18
CA ASN A 322 14.69 12.12 -10.33
C ASN A 322 15.11 13.57 -10.08
N TYR A 323 16.40 13.88 -10.24
CA TYR A 323 16.89 15.23 -10.11
C TYR A 323 16.82 15.99 -11.42
N SER A 324 16.34 17.21 -11.38
CA SER A 324 16.32 18.13 -12.52
C SER A 324 17.38 19.22 -12.35
N GLU A 325 18.51 19.11 -13.04
CA GLU A 325 19.59 20.11 -13.03
C GLU A 325 19.07 21.49 -13.44
N LYS A 326 18.30 21.57 -14.54
CA LYS A 326 17.74 22.84 -15.04
C LYS A 326 16.87 23.57 -14.02
N LYS A 327 16.22 22.86 -13.11
CA LYS A 327 15.29 23.44 -12.10
C LYS A 327 15.86 23.39 -10.69
N HIS A 328 17.00 22.74 -10.49
CA HIS A 328 17.59 22.50 -9.19
C HIS A 328 16.57 21.97 -8.16
N CYS A 329 15.77 20.96 -8.56
CA CYS A 329 14.77 20.35 -7.69
C CYS A 329 14.59 18.87 -7.99
N TYR A 330 14.01 18.18 -7.04
CA TYR A 330 13.75 16.75 -7.07
C TYR A 330 12.29 16.49 -7.44
N PHE A 331 12.06 15.60 -8.39
CA PHE A 331 10.76 15.07 -8.75
C PHE A 331 10.68 13.62 -8.28
N GLY A 332 9.54 13.18 -7.83
CA GLY A 332 9.32 11.75 -7.62
C GLY A 332 9.62 10.95 -8.90
N THR A 333 10.14 9.74 -8.76
CA THR A 333 10.23 8.82 -9.91
C THR A 333 8.85 8.62 -10.52
N PHE A 334 8.79 8.16 -11.75
CA PHE A 334 7.51 8.02 -12.45
C PHE A 334 6.51 7.19 -11.64
N ASN A 335 6.91 6.02 -11.17
CA ASN A 335 6.04 5.14 -10.38
C ASN A 335 5.65 5.73 -9.03
N LEU A 336 6.52 6.53 -8.39
CA LEU A 336 6.16 7.27 -7.18
C LEU A 336 5.05 8.30 -7.46
N VAL A 337 5.15 9.02 -8.57
CA VAL A 337 4.11 9.99 -8.97
C VAL A 337 2.79 9.27 -9.28
N VAL A 338 2.83 8.18 -10.03
CA VAL A 338 1.67 7.32 -10.32
C VAL A 338 1.04 6.81 -9.02
N MET A 339 1.85 6.35 -8.08
CA MET A 339 1.40 5.87 -6.77
C MET A 339 0.63 6.95 -6.00
N TYR A 340 1.16 8.17 -5.91
CA TYR A 340 0.46 9.26 -5.19
C TYR A 340 -0.80 9.73 -5.90
N ILE A 341 -0.83 9.72 -7.24
CA ILE A 341 -2.06 10.00 -7.99
C ILE A 341 -3.12 8.92 -7.67
N LEU A 342 -2.71 7.65 -7.61
CA LEU A 342 -3.60 6.54 -7.27
C LEU A 342 -4.08 6.62 -5.81
N PHE A 343 -3.20 7.00 -4.86
CA PHE A 343 -3.59 7.25 -3.48
C PHE A 343 -4.62 8.38 -3.37
N ASN A 344 -4.41 9.49 -4.09
CA ASN A 344 -5.34 10.60 -4.12
C ASN A 344 -6.66 10.21 -4.81
N TYR A 345 -6.64 9.37 -5.85
CA TYR A 345 -7.84 8.82 -6.44
C TYR A 345 -8.70 8.09 -5.39
N PHE A 346 -8.10 7.18 -4.59
CA PHE A 346 -8.83 6.48 -3.53
C PHE A 346 -9.21 7.40 -2.37
N TYR A 347 -8.36 8.35 -2.02
CA TYR A 347 -8.69 9.37 -1.03
C TYR A 347 -9.97 10.12 -1.40
N TYR A 348 -10.07 10.60 -2.65
CA TYR A 348 -11.25 11.32 -3.14
C TYR A 348 -12.46 10.39 -3.34
N TYR A 349 -12.22 9.15 -3.72
CA TYR A 349 -13.26 8.12 -3.81
C TYR A 349 -13.95 7.90 -2.45
N ILE A 350 -13.16 7.67 -1.40
CA ILE A 350 -13.63 7.40 -0.03
C ILE A 350 -14.36 8.62 0.54
N ASN A 351 -13.87 9.81 0.24
CA ASN A 351 -14.46 11.07 0.69
C ASN A 351 -15.59 11.58 -0.21
N LYS A 352 -16.02 10.79 -1.20
CA LYS A 352 -17.13 11.09 -2.13
C LYS A 352 -16.95 12.38 -2.93
N LEU A 353 -15.71 12.78 -3.19
CA LEU A 353 -15.34 13.96 -3.96
C LEU A 353 -15.20 13.56 -5.44
N LYS A 354 -16.33 13.54 -6.15
CA LYS A 354 -16.45 12.96 -7.50
C LYS A 354 -15.52 13.63 -8.52
N GLU A 355 -15.54 14.95 -8.61
CA GLU A 355 -14.74 15.70 -9.60
C GLU A 355 -13.23 15.46 -9.41
N GLN A 356 -12.75 15.54 -8.17
CA GLN A 356 -11.34 15.30 -7.85
C GLN A 356 -10.95 13.85 -8.11
N LYS A 357 -11.82 12.90 -7.83
CA LYS A 357 -11.61 11.49 -8.14
C LYS A 357 -11.44 11.28 -9.66
N GLU A 358 -12.35 11.82 -10.46
CA GLU A 358 -12.31 11.70 -11.92
C GLU A 358 -11.08 12.38 -12.53
N LEU A 359 -10.71 13.56 -12.00
CA LEU A 359 -9.49 14.25 -12.39
C LEU A 359 -8.24 13.39 -12.13
N HIS A 360 -8.11 12.80 -10.95
CA HIS A 360 -6.95 11.97 -10.62
C HIS A 360 -6.92 10.68 -11.44
N TYR A 361 -8.08 10.11 -11.76
CA TYR A 361 -8.15 8.99 -12.68
C TYR A 361 -7.66 9.37 -14.09
N LEU A 362 -8.08 10.52 -14.60
CA LEU A 362 -7.65 11.02 -15.91
C LEU A 362 -6.14 11.31 -15.95
N LEU A 363 -5.58 11.92 -14.89
CA LEU A 363 -4.14 12.10 -14.76
C LEU A 363 -3.38 10.77 -14.80
N LEU A 364 -3.90 9.77 -14.08
CA LEU A 364 -3.31 8.43 -14.00
C LEU A 364 -3.25 7.77 -15.37
N ILE A 365 -4.39 7.68 -16.07
CA ILE A 365 -4.46 6.99 -17.37
C ILE A 365 -3.61 7.71 -18.43
N LYS A 366 -3.62 9.05 -18.47
CA LYS A 366 -2.78 9.83 -19.39
C LYS A 366 -1.29 9.60 -19.15
N LEU A 367 -0.83 9.67 -17.90
CA LEU A 367 0.59 9.43 -17.57
C LEU A 367 1.04 8.04 -18.00
N ILE A 368 0.28 7.01 -17.67
CA ILE A 368 0.62 5.62 -17.99
C ILE A 368 0.68 5.43 -19.50
N THR A 369 -0.34 5.89 -20.24
CA THR A 369 -0.41 5.73 -21.69
C THR A 369 0.73 6.49 -22.39
N PHE A 370 0.94 7.75 -22.01
CA PHE A 370 2.02 8.52 -22.65
C PHE A 370 3.41 7.95 -22.37
N ARG A 371 3.67 7.45 -21.13
CA ARG A 371 4.92 6.74 -20.85
C ARG A 371 5.08 5.52 -21.75
N ASN A 372 4.05 4.69 -21.86
CA ASN A 372 4.10 3.46 -22.64
C ASN A 372 4.41 3.77 -24.11
N ASN A 373 3.68 4.71 -24.70
CA ASN A 373 3.92 5.14 -26.09
C ASN A 373 5.35 5.69 -26.26
N TYR A 374 5.85 6.51 -25.32
CA TYR A 374 7.22 7.04 -25.37
C TYR A 374 8.27 5.93 -25.39
N LEU A 375 8.10 4.91 -24.55
CA LEU A 375 9.05 3.80 -24.47
C LEU A 375 8.97 2.92 -25.73
N GLU A 376 7.77 2.61 -26.20
CA GLU A 376 7.52 1.82 -27.40
C GLU A 376 8.10 2.48 -28.65
N GLU A 377 7.78 3.75 -28.93
CA GLU A 377 8.29 4.52 -30.05
C GLU A 377 9.82 4.58 -30.11
N ARG A 378 10.51 4.45 -28.99
CA ARG A 378 11.97 4.52 -28.85
C ARG A 378 12.65 3.17 -28.68
N ASN A 379 11.88 2.10 -28.71
CA ASN A 379 12.33 0.75 -28.38
C ASN A 379 13.15 0.72 -27.08
N LYS A 380 12.58 1.32 -26.01
CA LYS A 380 13.14 1.42 -24.67
C LYS A 380 12.26 0.72 -23.66
N THR A 381 12.84 0.36 -22.51
CA THR A 381 12.17 -0.24 -21.37
C THR A 381 12.27 0.67 -20.15
N VAL A 382 11.59 0.30 -19.07
CA VAL A 382 11.71 0.98 -17.77
C VAL A 382 13.05 0.76 -17.07
N LEU A 383 13.94 -0.08 -17.61
CA LEU A 383 15.29 -0.30 -17.08
C LEU A 383 16.35 0.56 -17.79
N ASP A 384 16.01 1.13 -18.95
CA ASP A 384 16.89 2.02 -19.69
C ASP A 384 17.05 3.40 -19.03
N GLU A 385 18.17 4.09 -19.34
CA GLU A 385 18.44 5.46 -18.88
C GLU A 385 17.51 6.47 -19.58
N THR A 386 16.28 6.51 -19.11
CA THR A 386 15.22 7.42 -19.56
C THR A 386 14.64 8.16 -18.35
N PRO A 387 13.81 9.21 -18.53
CA PRO A 387 13.08 9.81 -17.43
C PRO A 387 12.12 8.83 -16.71
N PHE A 388 11.83 7.69 -17.32
CA PHE A 388 10.91 6.67 -16.84
C PHE A 388 11.62 5.45 -16.25
N LYS A 389 12.92 5.55 -15.98
CA LYS A 389 13.67 4.47 -15.35
C LYS A 389 13.12 4.14 -13.97
N ASP A 390 12.83 2.86 -13.76
CA ASP A 390 12.38 2.31 -12.49
C ASP A 390 13.53 1.70 -11.67
N PHE A 391 13.19 1.22 -10.48
CA PHE A 391 14.11 0.57 -9.54
C PHE A 391 15.34 1.43 -9.18
N SER A 392 15.15 2.75 -9.11
CA SER A 392 16.18 3.66 -8.61
C SER A 392 16.44 3.39 -7.13
N LEU A 393 17.72 3.35 -6.75
CA LEU A 393 18.16 3.26 -5.35
C LEU A 393 18.52 4.64 -4.77
N LYS A 394 18.44 5.70 -5.58
CA LYS A 394 18.68 7.09 -5.12
C LYS A 394 17.43 7.62 -4.44
N CYS A 395 17.50 7.88 -3.15
CA CYS A 395 16.35 8.29 -2.37
C CYS A 395 16.72 9.23 -1.21
N PHE A 396 15.73 9.91 -0.66
CA PHE A 396 15.83 10.64 0.61
C PHE A 396 15.05 9.90 1.70
N GLY A 397 15.50 10.04 2.94
CA GLY A 397 14.91 9.39 4.10
C GLY A 397 15.63 8.10 4.49
N LYS A 398 15.04 7.39 5.42
CA LYS A 398 15.55 6.11 5.92
C LYS A 398 14.46 5.07 5.86
N SER A 399 14.72 3.99 5.17
CA SER A 399 13.86 2.82 5.23
C SER A 399 13.97 2.13 6.58
N VAL A 400 12.83 1.75 7.14
CA VAL A 400 12.76 1.02 8.41
C VAL A 400 12.61 -0.47 8.12
N GLU A 401 13.51 -1.27 8.65
CA GLU A 401 13.39 -2.73 8.61
C GLU A 401 12.33 -3.15 9.64
N LEU A 402 11.14 -3.52 9.15
CA LEU A 402 9.94 -3.76 9.97
C LEU A 402 10.14 -4.86 11.02
N LYS A 403 10.87 -5.94 10.69
CA LYS A 403 11.12 -7.03 11.63
C LYS A 403 11.94 -6.56 12.83
N ARG A 404 12.98 -5.77 12.58
CA ARG A 404 13.82 -5.18 13.62
C ARG A 404 13.05 -4.14 14.44
N ALA A 405 12.30 -3.27 13.79
CA ALA A 405 11.47 -2.26 14.46
C ALA A 405 10.45 -2.90 15.40
N SER A 406 9.70 -3.88 14.92
CA SER A 406 8.71 -4.62 15.72
C SER A 406 9.36 -5.38 16.89
N PHE A 407 10.56 -5.94 16.69
CA PHE A 407 11.32 -6.57 17.78
C PHE A 407 11.74 -5.56 18.86
N LEU A 408 12.29 -4.43 18.43
CA LEU A 408 12.74 -3.38 19.36
C LEU A 408 11.57 -2.78 20.15
N GLU A 409 10.42 -2.57 19.51
CA GLU A 409 9.21 -2.12 20.18
C GLU A 409 8.72 -3.14 21.21
N GLY A 410 8.69 -4.42 20.86
CA GLY A 410 8.35 -5.48 21.81
C GLY A 410 9.28 -5.52 23.00
N MET A 411 10.59 -5.35 22.79
CA MET A 411 11.58 -5.27 23.89
C MET A 411 11.37 -4.05 24.79
N LYS A 412 11.02 -2.89 24.19
CA LYS A 412 10.67 -1.68 24.93
C LYS A 412 9.44 -1.91 25.80
N ASN A 413 8.38 -2.46 25.21
CA ASN A 413 7.15 -2.79 25.94
C ASN A 413 7.44 -3.71 27.13
N LYS A 414 8.26 -4.73 26.95
CA LYS A 414 8.66 -5.64 28.04
C LYS A 414 9.39 -4.91 29.17
N LYS A 415 10.32 -3.99 28.85
CA LYS A 415 11.02 -3.18 29.85
C LYS A 415 10.09 -2.25 30.63
N GLU A 416 9.01 -1.76 29.98
CA GLU A 416 8.00 -0.90 30.58
C GLU A 416 6.92 -1.69 31.35
N GLY A 417 7.08 -3.00 31.54
CA GLY A 417 6.10 -3.86 32.20
C GLY A 417 4.82 -4.10 31.39
N LYS A 418 4.83 -3.73 30.10
CA LYS A 418 3.74 -3.97 29.15
C LYS A 418 3.89 -5.33 28.51
N LYS A 419 2.81 -5.81 27.86
CA LYS A 419 2.89 -7.02 27.05
C LYS A 419 3.92 -6.83 25.94
N TYR A 420 4.70 -7.86 25.70
CA TYR A 420 5.69 -7.87 24.61
C TYR A 420 5.04 -7.72 23.24
N ARG A 421 4.00 -8.54 23.03
CA ARG A 421 3.06 -8.49 21.88
C ARG A 421 1.71 -9.01 22.34
N GLU A 422 0.65 -8.58 21.68
CA GLU A 422 -0.66 -9.16 21.92
C GLU A 422 -0.67 -10.61 21.46
N GLN A 423 -1.10 -11.48 22.35
CA GLN A 423 -1.27 -12.91 22.09
C GLN A 423 -2.56 -13.37 22.75
N TYR A 424 -3.29 -14.21 22.05
CA TYR A 424 -4.51 -14.81 22.58
C TYR A 424 -4.45 -16.33 22.40
N LYS A 425 -4.76 -17.05 23.47
CA LYS A 425 -4.97 -18.52 23.44
C LYS A 425 -6.40 -18.77 23.88
N PRO A 426 -7.22 -19.44 23.06
CA PRO A 426 -8.60 -19.74 23.39
C PRO A 426 -8.70 -20.67 24.59
N SER A 427 -9.76 -20.51 25.36
CA SER A 427 -10.01 -21.30 26.58
C SER A 427 -11.43 -21.89 26.64
N GLY A 428 -12.21 -21.71 25.59
CA GLY A 428 -13.62 -22.05 25.54
C GLY A 428 -14.52 -21.02 26.26
N LYS A 429 -13.93 -19.95 26.80
CA LYS A 429 -14.66 -18.84 27.43
C LYS A 429 -14.18 -17.53 26.83
N LYS A 430 -15.01 -16.91 26.02
CA LYS A 430 -14.71 -15.61 25.44
C LYS A 430 -14.45 -14.58 26.56
N PRO A 431 -13.28 -13.92 26.59
CA PRO A 431 -12.97 -12.92 27.60
C PRO A 431 -13.87 -11.68 27.43
N LYS A 432 -14.17 -11.00 28.53
CA LYS A 432 -14.72 -9.64 28.46
C LYS A 432 -13.60 -8.70 28.01
N ILE A 433 -13.62 -8.30 26.75
CA ILE A 433 -12.64 -7.38 26.20
C ILE A 433 -13.16 -5.96 26.33
N GLN A 434 -12.31 -5.05 26.79
CA GLN A 434 -12.57 -3.63 26.53
C GLN A 434 -12.25 -3.37 25.06
N PRO A 435 -13.19 -2.82 24.27
CA PRO A 435 -12.92 -2.52 22.86
C PRO A 435 -11.65 -1.67 22.74
N LYS A 436 -10.72 -2.08 21.87
CA LYS A 436 -9.60 -1.21 21.53
C LYS A 436 -10.15 0.01 20.79
N ASN A 437 -9.74 1.19 21.20
CA ASN A 437 -10.03 2.41 20.46
C ASN A 437 -9.12 2.43 19.21
N TYR A 438 -9.61 1.85 18.12
CA TYR A 438 -8.97 2.01 16.82
C TYR A 438 -9.24 3.42 16.31
N ILE A 439 -8.17 4.13 16.01
CA ILE A 439 -8.28 5.47 15.42
C ILE A 439 -8.89 5.32 14.03
N ASN A 440 -10.04 5.92 13.84
CA ASN A 440 -10.77 5.87 12.56
C ASN A 440 -10.16 6.91 11.60
N ILE A 441 -9.00 6.59 11.02
CA ILE A 441 -8.19 7.51 10.24
C ILE A 441 -8.75 7.60 8.82
N SER A 442 -9.25 8.77 8.43
CA SER A 442 -9.78 9.01 7.08
C SER A 442 -8.92 9.96 6.23
N GLY A 443 -7.92 10.60 6.82
CA GLY A 443 -7.17 11.68 6.18
C GLY A 443 -7.94 13.00 6.06
N ASN A 444 -9.27 12.97 6.28
CA ASN A 444 -10.13 14.16 6.28
C ASN A 444 -10.28 14.80 7.65
N GLU A 445 -9.96 14.07 8.70
CA GLU A 445 -10.04 14.62 10.04
C GLU A 445 -8.86 15.55 10.28
N ILE A 446 -9.18 16.77 10.72
CA ILE A 446 -8.16 17.74 11.14
C ILE A 446 -7.58 17.22 12.46
N LEU A 447 -6.24 17.28 12.59
CA LEU A 447 -5.56 16.93 13.83
C LEU A 447 -6.13 17.74 15.00
N ASN A 448 -6.29 17.09 16.14
CA ASN A 448 -6.56 17.79 17.41
C ASN A 448 -5.38 18.73 17.71
N GLU A 449 -5.63 19.93 18.23
CA GLU A 449 -4.61 20.95 18.52
C GLU A 449 -3.42 20.43 19.34
N LYS A 450 -3.65 19.44 20.20
CA LYS A 450 -2.60 18.77 20.98
C LYS A 450 -1.50 18.15 20.08
N TYR A 451 -1.86 17.70 18.89
CA TYR A 451 -0.97 16.98 17.97
C TYR A 451 -0.52 17.84 16.78
N PHE A 452 -0.86 19.13 16.75
CA PHE A 452 -0.44 19.99 15.66
C PHE A 452 1.07 20.11 15.58
N ILE A 453 1.60 19.90 14.39
CA ILE A 453 3.00 20.10 14.03
C ILE A 453 3.30 21.60 14.08
N ILE A 454 2.43 22.40 13.47
CA ILE A 454 2.48 23.87 13.48
C ILE A 454 1.51 24.37 14.55
N LYS A 455 2.03 24.76 15.70
CA LYS A 455 1.27 25.40 16.79
C LYS A 455 1.46 26.89 16.73
N LYS A 456 0.43 27.66 17.10
CA LYS A 456 0.52 29.15 17.18
C LYS A 456 1.70 29.64 18.03
N ASN A 457 2.10 28.86 19.04
CA ASN A 457 3.21 29.20 19.94
C ASN A 457 4.61 28.84 19.41
N ASN A 458 4.70 28.26 18.21
CA ASN A 458 5.98 27.90 17.56
C ASN A 458 6.45 28.94 16.53
N ILE A 459 5.83 30.14 16.53
CA ILE A 459 6.06 31.22 15.56
C ILE A 459 7.01 32.27 16.13
#